data_fa815df30d146b284df1199664cafc20
#
_entry.id   fa815df30d146b284df1199664cafc20
#
_cell.length_a   1.000
_cell.length_b   1.000
_cell.length_c   1.000
_cell.angle_alpha   90.00
_cell.angle_beta   90.00
_cell.angle_gamma   90.00
#
_symmetry.space_group_name_H-M   'P 1'
#
loop_
_entity.id
_entity.type
_entity.pdbx_description
1 polymer ?
#
loop_
_entity_poly.entity_id
_entity_poly.type
_entity_poly.pdbx_seq_one_letter_code
_entity_poly.pdbx_strand_id
1 'polypeptide(L)'
;VADTLDIPVTKTTGGLLAIPKDHPLLERKSPKLNLQLIMSVCCQCSMCTQMCPRNALGLNVQPHKAMRSLASGGDLLGEFNGIFSCCNCGLCTYYACNFGLKPSQVMQTLKSAIASKGVRPRKEVYGPVDGGLENKKVPVERLIARLGIAEYDVPAPMAEKPLTTSCVRIALRMGVGAPSVPVVAVGDKVRKNQLVADIAEKKLGVKMHASISGVVTDITADYIEIRKAAK
;
A
#
# COMPACT_ATOMS: atom_id res chain seq x y z
N VAL A 1 -2.53 -8.72 -2.21
CA VAL A 1 -3.26 -9.99 -2.21
C VAL A 1 -3.11 -10.60 -0.83
N ALA A 2 -4.21 -11.02 -0.25
CA ALA A 2 -4.24 -11.75 1.00
C ALA A 2 -4.21 -13.25 0.69
N ASP A 3 -3.19 -13.95 1.18
CA ASP A 3 -3.05 -15.39 0.99
C ASP A 3 -3.69 -16.18 2.15
N THR A 4 -4.08 -15.47 3.21
CA THR A 4 -4.73 -16.04 4.41
C THR A 4 -5.90 -15.17 4.85
N LEU A 5 -6.82 -15.74 5.63
CA LEU A 5 -7.92 -14.99 6.27
C LEU A 5 -7.47 -14.28 7.57
N ASP A 6 -6.26 -14.52 8.05
CA ASP A 6 -5.72 -13.96 9.30
C ASP A 6 -5.15 -12.53 9.14
N ILE A 7 -5.56 -11.83 8.08
CA ILE A 7 -5.14 -10.45 7.88
C ILE A 7 -6.04 -9.52 8.68
N PRO A 8 -5.47 -8.72 9.60
CA PRO A 8 -6.25 -7.79 10.39
C PRO A 8 -6.81 -6.64 9.53
N VAL A 9 -8.05 -6.26 9.76
CA VAL A 9 -8.59 -4.99 9.27
C VAL A 9 -7.95 -3.87 10.09
N THR A 10 -7.16 -3.05 9.42
CA THR A 10 -6.42 -1.95 10.04
C THR A 10 -7.03 -0.59 9.68
N LYS A 11 -6.56 0.47 10.32
CA LYS A 11 -6.97 1.86 10.01
C LYS A 11 -6.62 2.30 8.58
N THR A 12 -5.74 1.58 7.91
CA THR A 12 -5.34 1.82 6.51
C THR A 12 -6.07 0.93 5.51
N THR A 13 -6.94 0.04 5.96
CA THR A 13 -7.76 -0.82 5.09
C THR A 13 -8.88 0.01 4.48
N GLY A 14 -8.80 0.31 3.18
CA GLY A 14 -9.80 1.09 2.46
C GLY A 14 -10.99 0.26 1.95
N GLY A 15 -10.79 -1.04 1.76
CA GLY A 15 -11.83 -1.95 1.28
C GLY A 15 -11.29 -3.35 1.04
N LEU A 16 -12.18 -4.28 0.80
CA LEU A 16 -11.89 -5.67 0.46
C LEU A 16 -12.56 -5.97 -0.87
N LEU A 17 -11.82 -6.55 -1.79
CA LEU A 17 -12.32 -7.03 -3.06
C LEU A 17 -12.09 -8.54 -3.13
N ALA A 18 -13.16 -9.31 -3.19
CA ALA A 18 -13.12 -10.75 -3.38
C ALA A 18 -13.21 -11.04 -4.89
N ILE A 19 -12.19 -11.69 -5.43
CA ILE A 19 -12.11 -12.07 -6.83
C ILE A 19 -11.69 -13.55 -6.95
N PRO A 20 -12.03 -14.25 -8.04
CA PRO A 20 -11.61 -15.63 -8.27
C PRO A 20 -10.08 -15.78 -8.20
N LYS A 21 -9.62 -16.94 -7.76
CA LYS A 21 -8.19 -17.23 -7.56
C LYS A 21 -7.39 -17.21 -8.88
N ASP A 22 -8.02 -17.50 -9.97
CA ASP A 22 -7.46 -17.54 -11.34
C ASP A 22 -7.58 -16.19 -12.08
N HIS A 23 -8.10 -15.15 -11.41
CA HIS A 23 -8.29 -13.85 -12.05
C HIS A 23 -6.93 -13.22 -12.47
N PRO A 24 -6.78 -12.71 -13.72
CA PRO A 24 -5.51 -12.19 -14.26
C PRO A 24 -4.89 -11.05 -13.44
N LEU A 25 -5.71 -10.30 -12.70
CA LEU A 25 -5.22 -9.23 -11.81
C LEU A 25 -4.29 -9.77 -10.71
N LEU A 26 -4.50 -10.99 -10.23
CA LEU A 26 -3.68 -11.60 -9.19
C LEU A 26 -2.25 -11.87 -9.68
N GLU A 27 -2.11 -12.33 -10.93
CA GLU A 27 -0.79 -12.49 -11.55
C GLU A 27 -0.08 -11.13 -11.70
N ARG A 28 -0.79 -10.10 -12.13
CA ARG A 28 -0.25 -8.73 -12.24
C ARG A 28 0.17 -8.16 -10.88
N LYS A 29 -0.49 -8.53 -9.80
CA LYS A 29 -0.14 -8.14 -8.42
C LYS A 29 1.01 -8.94 -7.82
N SER A 30 1.36 -10.11 -8.36
CA SER A 30 2.50 -10.89 -7.88
C SER A 30 3.76 -10.03 -7.82
N PRO A 31 4.53 -10.07 -6.72
CA PRO A 31 5.77 -9.29 -6.57
C PRO A 31 6.90 -9.78 -7.46
N LYS A 32 6.76 -10.95 -8.08
CA LYS A 32 7.78 -11.52 -8.95
C LYS A 32 8.01 -10.61 -10.16
N LEU A 33 9.27 -10.20 -10.35
CA LEU A 33 9.72 -9.48 -11.52
C LEU A 33 10.36 -10.46 -12.51
N ASN A 34 9.93 -10.41 -13.75
CA ASN A 34 10.61 -11.12 -14.83
C ASN A 34 11.56 -10.14 -15.52
N LEU A 35 12.84 -10.18 -15.15
CA LEU A 35 13.85 -9.27 -15.70
C LEU A 35 14.06 -9.49 -17.19
N GLN A 36 14.05 -10.73 -17.68
CA GLN A 36 14.19 -11.03 -19.11
C GLN A 36 13.05 -10.41 -19.91
N LEU A 37 11.82 -10.53 -19.41
CA LEU A 37 10.67 -9.90 -20.06
C LEU A 37 10.78 -8.37 -20.03
N ILE A 38 11.26 -7.78 -18.95
CA ILE A 38 11.48 -6.33 -18.85
C ILE A 38 12.52 -5.88 -19.90
N MET A 39 13.62 -6.62 -20.02
CA MET A 39 14.70 -6.31 -20.96
C MET A 39 14.27 -6.43 -22.42
N SER A 40 13.46 -7.45 -22.75
CA SER A 40 13.09 -7.76 -24.14
C SER A 40 11.87 -7.00 -24.63
N VAL A 41 10.91 -6.65 -23.77
CA VAL A 41 9.61 -6.10 -24.15
C VAL A 41 9.48 -4.59 -23.90
N CYS A 42 10.27 -4.04 -22.96
CA CYS A 42 10.16 -2.61 -22.63
C CYS A 42 10.74 -1.73 -23.75
N CYS A 43 9.89 -1.17 -24.60
CA CYS A 43 10.27 -0.28 -25.69
C CYS A 43 10.57 1.18 -25.27
N GLN A 44 10.62 1.47 -23.98
CA GLN A 44 10.89 2.83 -23.44
C GLN A 44 9.90 3.92 -23.91
N CYS A 45 8.66 3.56 -24.20
CA CYS A 45 7.60 4.49 -24.64
C CYS A 45 7.24 5.60 -23.63
N SER A 46 7.80 5.53 -22.43
CA SER A 46 7.60 6.48 -21.31
C SER A 46 6.14 6.67 -20.80
N MET A 47 5.15 5.93 -21.29
CA MET A 47 3.76 6.04 -20.85
C MET A 47 3.60 5.90 -19.34
N CYS A 48 4.39 5.02 -18.71
CA CYS A 48 4.40 4.84 -17.25
C CYS A 48 4.86 6.10 -16.50
N THR A 49 5.66 6.97 -17.12
CA THR A 49 6.06 8.27 -16.58
C THR A 49 5.03 9.36 -16.91
N GLN A 50 4.55 9.40 -18.13
CA GLN A 50 3.58 10.40 -18.57
C GLN A 50 2.27 10.32 -17.79
N MET A 51 1.83 9.10 -17.43
CA MET A 51 0.63 8.86 -16.61
C MET A 51 0.91 8.89 -15.10
N CYS A 52 2.14 9.19 -14.69
CA CYS A 52 2.47 9.24 -13.26
C CYS A 52 1.95 10.54 -12.63
N PRO A 53 1.04 10.49 -11.63
CA PRO A 53 0.49 11.69 -11.02
C PRO A 53 1.56 12.50 -10.28
N ARG A 54 2.57 11.84 -9.72
CA ARG A 54 3.70 12.50 -9.06
C ARG A 54 4.58 13.24 -10.07
N ASN A 55 4.86 12.63 -11.23
CA ASN A 55 5.58 13.29 -12.30
C ASN A 55 4.81 14.51 -12.83
N ALA A 56 3.51 14.37 -13.04
CA ALA A 56 2.65 15.45 -13.51
C ALA A 56 2.61 16.65 -12.54
N LEU A 57 2.81 16.43 -11.25
CA LEU A 57 2.92 17.49 -10.22
C LEU A 57 4.35 18.09 -10.12
N GLY A 58 5.24 17.79 -11.04
CA GLY A 58 6.59 18.34 -11.07
C GLY A 58 7.63 17.56 -10.24
N LEU A 59 7.27 16.41 -9.63
CA LEU A 59 8.26 15.56 -8.98
C LEU A 59 9.00 14.72 -10.03
N ASN A 60 10.29 14.50 -9.82
CA ASN A 60 11.12 13.74 -10.78
C ASN A 60 10.90 12.22 -10.68
N VAL A 61 9.65 11.76 -10.73
CA VAL A 61 9.29 10.33 -10.69
C VAL A 61 9.21 9.79 -12.12
N GLN A 62 10.18 8.99 -12.53
CA GLN A 62 10.31 8.51 -13.91
C GLN A 62 10.40 6.97 -13.97
N PRO A 63 9.28 6.23 -13.87
CA PRO A 63 9.30 4.77 -13.87
C PRO A 63 9.95 4.16 -15.12
N HIS A 64 9.87 4.78 -16.30
CA HIS A 64 10.51 4.27 -17.52
C HIS A 64 12.04 4.22 -17.38
N LYS A 65 12.67 5.21 -16.72
CA LYS A 65 14.10 5.18 -16.44
C LYS A 65 14.46 4.07 -15.44
N ALA A 66 13.64 3.86 -14.43
CA ALA A 66 13.81 2.73 -13.50
C ALA A 66 13.77 1.38 -14.22
N MET A 67 12.84 1.20 -15.16
CA MET A 67 12.76 0.01 -16.01
C MET A 67 14.05 -0.19 -16.82
N ARG A 68 14.56 0.87 -17.43
CA ARG A 68 15.80 0.83 -18.20
C ARG A 68 17.02 0.51 -17.35
N SER A 69 17.11 1.09 -16.17
CA SER A 69 18.25 0.87 -15.27
C SER A 69 18.39 -0.57 -14.82
N LEU A 70 17.31 -1.26 -14.55
CA LEU A 70 17.33 -2.71 -14.27
C LEU A 70 17.81 -3.51 -15.48
N ALA A 71 17.48 -3.08 -16.69
CA ALA A 71 17.84 -3.76 -17.91
C ALA A 71 19.31 -3.55 -18.29
N SER A 72 19.87 -2.36 -18.04
CA SER A 72 21.20 -1.96 -18.53
C SER A 72 22.28 -1.82 -17.46
N GLY A 73 21.95 -2.05 -16.18
CA GLY A 73 22.90 -1.90 -15.07
C GLY A 73 23.43 -0.48 -14.89
N GLY A 74 22.72 0.53 -15.40
CA GLY A 74 23.14 1.93 -15.34
C GLY A 74 23.20 2.48 -13.91
N ASP A 75 23.95 3.56 -13.71
CA ASP A 75 24.06 4.25 -12.44
C ASP A 75 22.70 4.81 -12.02
N LEU A 76 22.14 4.15 -11.03
CA LEU A 76 20.82 4.47 -10.48
C LEU A 76 20.85 5.64 -9.49
N LEU A 77 22.00 5.95 -8.92
CA LEU A 77 22.11 6.84 -7.77
C LEU A 77 22.21 8.32 -8.17
N GLY A 78 22.68 8.63 -9.39
CA GLY A 78 22.86 10.01 -9.85
C GLY A 78 21.55 10.75 -10.15
N GLU A 79 20.53 10.05 -10.67
CA GLU A 79 19.30 10.66 -11.20
C GLU A 79 18.02 10.29 -10.43
N PHE A 80 18.08 9.43 -9.41
CA PHE A 80 16.90 8.73 -8.86
C PHE A 80 16.34 9.22 -7.54
N ASN A 81 16.45 10.48 -7.27
CA ASN A 81 15.70 11.05 -6.13
C ASN A 81 14.19 10.77 -6.24
N GLY A 82 13.67 10.71 -7.47
CA GLY A 82 12.28 10.41 -7.76
C GLY A 82 11.80 9.00 -7.37
N ILE A 83 12.69 8.02 -7.14
CA ILE A 83 12.31 6.72 -6.60
C ILE A 83 11.71 6.87 -5.19
N PHE A 84 12.29 7.71 -4.35
CA PHE A 84 11.78 7.94 -3.00
C PHE A 84 10.43 8.64 -2.99
N SER A 85 10.16 9.49 -3.98
CA SER A 85 8.89 10.23 -4.13
C SER A 85 7.77 9.40 -4.75
N CYS A 86 8.05 8.18 -5.20
CA CYS A 86 7.03 7.26 -5.67
C CYS A 86 6.07 6.88 -4.52
N CYS A 87 4.75 7.13 -4.71
CA CYS A 87 3.71 6.79 -3.74
C CYS A 87 3.12 5.38 -3.92
N ASN A 88 3.67 4.59 -4.83
CA ASN A 88 3.22 3.22 -5.13
C ASN A 88 1.72 3.10 -5.48
N CYS A 89 1.15 4.08 -6.17
CA CYS A 89 -0.26 4.04 -6.58
C CYS A 89 -0.56 2.96 -7.63
N GLY A 90 0.45 2.40 -8.30
CA GLY A 90 0.29 1.32 -9.26
C GLY A 90 -0.18 1.73 -10.66
N LEU A 91 -0.58 2.98 -10.93
CA LEU A 91 -1.08 3.41 -12.25
C LEU A 91 -0.13 3.08 -13.40
N CYS A 92 1.18 3.20 -13.18
CA CYS A 92 2.19 2.88 -14.19
C CYS A 92 2.18 1.39 -14.59
N THR A 93 1.77 0.48 -13.69
CA THR A 93 1.64 -0.96 -13.95
C THR A 93 0.26 -1.33 -14.45
N TYR A 94 -0.78 -0.87 -13.74
CA TYR A 94 -2.13 -1.36 -13.95
C TYR A 94 -2.87 -0.65 -15.09
N TYR A 95 -2.50 0.58 -15.38
CA TYR A 95 -3.14 1.39 -16.40
C TYR A 95 -2.22 1.75 -17.58
N ALA A 96 -1.05 2.30 -17.30
CA ALA A 96 -0.22 2.92 -18.33
C ALA A 96 0.60 1.92 -19.18
N CYS A 97 1.06 0.79 -18.60
CA CYS A 97 1.86 -0.16 -19.35
C CYS A 97 1.00 -1.05 -20.24
N ASN A 98 1.10 -0.88 -21.56
CA ASN A 98 0.37 -1.68 -22.54
C ASN A 98 0.94 -3.11 -22.72
N PHE A 99 2.17 -3.33 -22.26
CA PHE A 99 2.87 -4.61 -22.38
C PHE A 99 2.74 -5.49 -21.12
N GLY A 100 1.88 -5.11 -20.17
CA GLY A 100 1.68 -5.87 -18.94
C GLY A 100 2.90 -5.94 -18.01
N LEU A 101 3.92 -5.13 -18.24
CA LEU A 101 5.09 -5.04 -17.36
C LEU A 101 4.73 -4.38 -16.03
N LYS A 102 5.63 -4.48 -15.05
CA LYS A 102 5.38 -4.07 -13.66
C LYS A 102 6.26 -2.89 -13.19
N PRO A 103 6.15 -1.68 -13.78
CA PRO A 103 7.00 -0.55 -13.40
C PRO A 103 6.88 -0.15 -11.94
N SER A 104 5.68 -0.26 -11.31
CA SER A 104 5.52 0.05 -9.89
C SER A 104 6.30 -0.90 -8.99
N GLN A 105 6.34 -2.19 -9.30
CA GLN A 105 7.13 -3.17 -8.57
C GLN A 105 8.62 -2.90 -8.72
N VAL A 106 9.08 -2.55 -9.93
CA VAL A 106 10.46 -2.12 -10.16
C VAL A 106 10.81 -0.93 -9.28
N MET A 107 9.97 0.11 -9.26
CA MET A 107 10.17 1.28 -8.41
C MET A 107 10.28 0.91 -6.92
N GLN A 108 9.42 -0.01 -6.43
CA GLN A 108 9.46 -0.46 -5.03
C GLN A 108 10.70 -1.29 -4.71
N THR A 109 11.09 -2.21 -5.60
CA THR A 109 12.29 -3.02 -5.43
C THR A 109 13.53 -2.13 -5.34
N LEU A 110 13.67 -1.17 -6.24
CA LEU A 110 14.78 -0.21 -6.22
C LEU A 110 14.75 0.67 -4.98
N LYS A 111 13.57 1.19 -4.59
CA LYS A 111 13.41 1.99 -3.38
C LYS A 111 13.86 1.22 -2.13
N SER A 112 13.46 -0.03 -2.00
CA SER A 112 13.85 -0.89 -0.88
C SER A 112 15.35 -1.20 -0.89
N ALA A 113 15.91 -1.53 -2.06
CA ALA A 113 17.33 -1.83 -2.22
C ALA A 113 18.24 -0.64 -1.91
N ILE A 114 17.84 0.56 -2.35
CA ILE A 114 18.59 1.79 -2.07
C ILE A 114 18.49 2.17 -0.59
N ALA A 115 17.29 2.06 -0.02
CA ALA A 115 17.06 2.36 1.40
C ALA A 115 17.83 1.41 2.32
N SER A 116 17.92 0.11 1.98
CA SER A 116 18.68 -0.89 2.76
C SER A 116 20.19 -0.60 2.79
N LYS A 117 20.71 0.12 1.78
CA LYS A 117 22.10 0.60 1.74
C LYS A 117 22.30 1.92 2.50
N GLY A 118 21.31 2.39 3.27
CA GLY A 118 21.41 3.61 4.05
C GLY A 118 21.30 4.91 3.25
N VAL A 119 21.05 4.83 1.95
CA VAL A 119 20.91 6.02 1.11
C VAL A 119 19.60 6.73 1.46
N ARG A 120 19.70 8.03 1.71
CA ARG A 120 18.57 8.89 2.05
C ARG A 120 18.18 9.76 0.85
N PRO A 121 16.87 10.11 0.71
CA PRO A 121 16.47 11.05 -0.33
C PRO A 121 17.16 12.40 -0.11
N ARG A 122 17.65 13.01 -1.20
CA ARG A 122 18.11 14.40 -1.17
C ARG A 122 16.90 15.33 -1.16
N LYS A 123 17.12 16.60 -0.80
CA LYS A 123 16.08 17.62 -0.90
C LYS A 123 15.57 17.66 -2.35
N GLU A 124 14.28 17.45 -2.51
CA GLU A 124 13.66 17.38 -3.82
C GLU A 124 13.52 18.80 -4.41
N VAL A 125 13.90 18.94 -5.66
CA VAL A 125 13.63 20.15 -6.44
C VAL A 125 12.40 19.86 -7.29
N TYR A 126 11.34 20.61 -7.09
CA TYR A 126 10.11 20.49 -7.87
C TYR A 126 10.28 21.22 -9.20
N GLY A 127 9.98 20.51 -10.28
CA GLY A 127 9.81 21.12 -11.59
C GLY A 127 8.43 21.79 -11.73
N PRO A 128 8.14 22.39 -12.88
CA PRO A 128 6.81 22.94 -13.16
C PRO A 128 5.76 21.83 -13.20
N VAL A 129 4.54 22.17 -12.79
CA VAL A 129 3.39 21.28 -12.96
C VAL A 129 3.11 21.12 -14.45
N ASP A 130 2.83 19.90 -14.88
CA ASP A 130 2.53 19.59 -16.27
C ASP A 130 1.25 20.29 -16.71
N GLY A 131 1.32 21.07 -17.80
CA GLY A 131 0.16 21.79 -18.35
C GLY A 131 -0.98 20.87 -18.81
N GLY A 132 -0.69 19.59 -19.06
CA GLY A 132 -1.68 18.56 -19.40
C GLY A 132 -2.19 17.73 -18.21
N LEU A 133 -1.96 18.18 -16.96
CA LEU A 133 -2.32 17.45 -15.75
C LEU A 133 -3.77 16.95 -15.74
N GLU A 134 -4.71 17.78 -16.14
CA GLU A 134 -6.15 17.42 -16.18
C GLU A 134 -6.43 16.28 -17.14
N ASN A 135 -5.74 16.24 -18.29
CA ASN A 135 -5.89 15.16 -19.29
C ASN A 135 -5.23 13.85 -18.87
N LYS A 136 -4.40 13.88 -17.84
CA LYS A 136 -3.69 12.69 -17.29
C LYS A 136 -4.44 12.03 -16.13
N LYS A 137 -5.54 12.59 -15.70
CA LYS A 137 -6.42 11.98 -14.70
C LYS A 137 -7.07 10.72 -15.29
N VAL A 138 -6.94 9.62 -14.58
CA VAL A 138 -7.51 8.33 -15.00
C VAL A 138 -8.91 8.20 -14.41
N PRO A 139 -9.97 8.15 -15.23
CA PRO A 139 -11.32 7.88 -14.75
C PRO A 139 -11.38 6.50 -14.08
N VAL A 140 -12.08 6.43 -12.94
CA VAL A 140 -12.18 5.19 -12.14
C VAL A 140 -12.79 4.05 -12.96
N GLU A 141 -13.86 4.33 -13.71
CA GLU A 141 -14.52 3.34 -14.58
C GLU A 141 -13.56 2.74 -15.62
N ARG A 142 -12.71 3.56 -16.24
CA ARG A 142 -11.68 3.08 -17.16
C ARG A 142 -10.64 2.20 -16.47
N LEU A 143 -10.27 2.55 -15.23
CA LEU A 143 -9.35 1.72 -14.45
C LEU A 143 -9.98 0.38 -14.12
N ILE A 144 -11.23 0.37 -13.67
CA ILE A 144 -12.01 -0.84 -13.35
C ILE A 144 -12.10 -1.75 -14.59
N ALA A 145 -12.48 -1.20 -15.75
CA ALA A 145 -12.53 -1.94 -16.99
C ALA A 145 -11.16 -2.51 -17.41
N ARG A 146 -10.09 -1.70 -17.28
CA ARG A 146 -8.72 -2.13 -17.60
C ARG A 146 -8.19 -3.22 -16.68
N LEU A 147 -8.67 -3.28 -15.45
CA LEU A 147 -8.33 -4.31 -14.49
C LEU A 147 -9.16 -5.58 -14.67
N GLY A 148 -10.23 -5.54 -15.47
CA GLY A 148 -11.16 -6.65 -15.67
C GLY A 148 -12.01 -6.96 -14.42
N ILE A 149 -12.29 -5.95 -13.59
CA ILE A 149 -13.01 -6.13 -12.32
C ILE A 149 -14.40 -5.48 -12.31
N ALA A 150 -14.94 -5.12 -13.47
CA ALA A 150 -16.23 -4.43 -13.55
C ALA A 150 -17.39 -5.23 -12.96
N GLU A 151 -17.38 -6.56 -13.10
CA GLU A 151 -18.39 -7.44 -12.53
C GLU A 151 -18.37 -7.51 -11.00
N TYR A 152 -17.23 -7.13 -10.37
CA TYR A 152 -17.08 -7.11 -8.91
C TYR A 152 -17.30 -5.71 -8.32
N ASP A 153 -17.49 -4.69 -9.16
CA ASP A 153 -17.78 -3.32 -8.73
C ASP A 153 -19.28 -3.17 -8.47
N VAL A 154 -19.72 -3.79 -7.39
CA VAL A 154 -21.11 -3.79 -6.96
C VAL A 154 -21.32 -2.88 -5.76
N PRO A 155 -22.51 -2.28 -5.59
CA PRO A 155 -22.82 -1.49 -4.42
C PRO A 155 -22.60 -2.27 -3.13
N ALA A 156 -21.85 -1.68 -2.19
CA ALA A 156 -21.58 -2.26 -0.88
C ALA A 156 -22.18 -1.34 0.21
N PRO A 157 -23.51 -1.37 0.40
CA PRO A 157 -24.15 -0.52 1.40
C PRO A 157 -23.69 -0.91 2.81
N MET A 158 -23.62 0.09 3.69
CA MET A 158 -23.29 -0.15 5.09
C MET A 158 -24.37 -1.03 5.73
N ALA A 159 -23.96 -2.11 6.40
CA ALA A 159 -24.88 -2.97 7.11
C ALA A 159 -25.58 -2.20 8.26
N GLU A 160 -26.90 -2.32 8.38
CA GLU A 160 -27.66 -1.69 9.46
C GLU A 160 -27.24 -2.19 10.84
N LYS A 161 -26.87 -3.47 10.94
CA LYS A 161 -26.40 -4.08 12.18
C LYS A 161 -24.88 -4.26 12.14
N PRO A 162 -24.16 -3.75 13.13
CA PRO A 162 -22.72 -3.97 13.21
C PRO A 162 -22.41 -5.46 13.42
N LEU A 163 -21.32 -5.92 12.82
CA LEU A 163 -20.80 -7.26 13.09
C LEU A 163 -20.49 -7.40 14.58
N THR A 164 -21.01 -8.48 15.17
CA THR A 164 -20.72 -8.85 16.56
C THR A 164 -19.72 -9.99 16.57
N THR A 165 -18.65 -9.81 17.34
CA THR A 165 -17.64 -10.85 17.55
C THR A 165 -17.42 -11.05 19.05
N SER A 166 -17.01 -12.24 19.45
CA SER A 166 -16.63 -12.57 20.83
C SER A 166 -15.17 -12.27 21.14
N CYS A 167 -14.31 -12.20 20.11
CA CYS A 167 -12.88 -12.00 20.24
C CYS A 167 -12.37 -11.05 19.15
N VAL A 168 -11.45 -10.16 19.51
CA VAL A 168 -10.76 -9.28 18.57
C VAL A 168 -9.26 -9.25 18.88
N ARG A 169 -8.44 -9.15 17.85
CA ARG A 169 -7.01 -8.84 17.94
C ARG A 169 -6.77 -7.46 17.36
N ILE A 170 -6.31 -6.55 18.20
CA ILE A 170 -6.02 -5.17 17.83
C ILE A 170 -4.53 -5.06 17.54
N ALA A 171 -4.17 -4.93 16.28
CA ALA A 171 -2.78 -4.80 15.88
C ALA A 171 -2.16 -3.52 16.46
N LEU A 172 -0.96 -3.62 17.02
CA LEU A 172 -0.21 -2.48 17.58
C LEU A 172 0.42 -1.61 16.48
N ARG A 173 0.57 -2.14 15.27
CA ARG A 173 1.05 -1.42 14.10
C ARG A 173 0.00 -1.43 12.99
N MET A 174 -0.61 -0.28 12.72
CA MET A 174 -1.64 -0.12 11.69
C MET A 174 -1.26 0.89 10.60
N GLY A 175 0.02 1.11 10.37
CA GLY A 175 0.49 2.07 9.37
C GLY A 175 2.01 2.19 9.32
N VAL A 176 2.48 3.30 8.73
CA VAL A 176 3.92 3.55 8.51
C VAL A 176 4.64 3.96 9.81
N GLY A 177 3.90 4.44 10.82
CA GLY A 177 4.44 4.89 12.10
C GLY A 177 5.04 3.76 12.96
N ALA A 178 5.58 4.16 14.10
CA ALA A 178 6.05 3.22 15.11
C ALA A 178 4.88 2.39 15.67
N PRO A 179 5.10 1.15 16.11
CA PRO A 179 4.12 0.40 16.86
C PRO A 179 3.67 1.18 18.11
N SER A 180 2.39 1.06 18.44
CA SER A 180 1.83 1.66 19.66
C SER A 180 2.22 0.83 20.88
N VAL A 181 2.35 1.48 22.02
CA VAL A 181 2.70 0.84 23.30
C VAL A 181 1.43 0.53 24.06
N PRO A 182 1.19 -0.72 24.49
CA PRO A 182 0.04 -1.06 25.34
C PRO A 182 0.00 -0.23 26.62
N VAL A 183 -1.19 0.26 26.98
CA VAL A 183 -1.46 0.98 28.25
C VAL A 183 -2.40 0.18 29.17
N VAL A 184 -2.66 -1.07 28.82
CA VAL A 184 -3.46 -2.03 29.57
C VAL A 184 -2.64 -3.28 29.84
N ALA A 185 -3.05 -4.08 30.83
CA ALA A 185 -2.45 -5.36 31.19
C ALA A 185 -3.39 -6.53 30.87
N VAL A 186 -2.83 -7.75 30.79
CA VAL A 186 -3.63 -8.97 30.70
C VAL A 186 -4.51 -9.11 31.95
N GLY A 187 -5.79 -9.37 31.76
CA GLY A 187 -6.79 -9.41 32.83
C GLY A 187 -7.62 -8.13 32.97
N ASP A 188 -7.17 -7.02 32.38
CA ASP A 188 -7.89 -5.76 32.49
C ASP A 188 -9.26 -5.83 31.78
N LYS A 189 -10.28 -5.24 32.42
CA LYS A 189 -11.60 -5.02 31.82
C LYS A 189 -11.59 -3.73 31.03
N VAL A 190 -11.88 -3.81 29.75
CA VAL A 190 -11.94 -2.65 28.86
C VAL A 190 -13.33 -2.44 28.29
N ARG A 191 -13.69 -1.18 28.05
CA ARG A 191 -14.95 -0.79 27.38
C ARG A 191 -14.68 -0.52 25.91
N LYS A 192 -15.69 -0.70 25.07
CA LYS A 192 -15.62 -0.28 23.67
C LYS A 192 -15.21 1.20 23.60
N ASN A 193 -14.30 1.52 22.68
CA ASN A 193 -13.67 2.83 22.44
C ASN A 193 -12.69 3.28 23.55
N GLN A 194 -12.41 2.48 24.56
CA GLN A 194 -11.36 2.77 25.54
C GLN A 194 -9.97 2.69 24.88
N LEU A 195 -9.07 3.60 25.24
CA LEU A 195 -7.67 3.55 24.83
C LEU A 195 -7.01 2.29 25.40
N VAL A 196 -6.37 1.50 24.53
CA VAL A 196 -5.66 0.25 24.89
C VAL A 196 -4.18 0.28 24.53
N ALA A 197 -3.77 1.13 23.58
CA ALA A 197 -2.36 1.41 23.34
C ALA A 197 -2.17 2.86 22.89
N ASP A 198 -1.09 3.50 23.34
CA ASP A 198 -0.75 4.88 23.02
C ASP A 198 0.47 4.97 22.09
N ILE A 199 0.71 6.15 21.59
CA ILE A 199 1.85 6.44 20.71
C ILE A 199 3.13 6.34 21.54
N ALA A 200 4.15 5.64 21.01
CA ALA A 200 5.47 5.61 21.62
C ALA A 200 6.06 7.03 21.73
N GLU A 201 6.68 7.33 22.86
CA GLU A 201 7.19 8.66 23.17
C GLU A 201 8.10 9.20 22.05
N LYS A 202 7.87 10.45 21.65
CA LYS A 202 8.61 11.17 20.59
C LYS A 202 8.58 10.47 19.21
N LYS A 203 7.64 9.56 18.96
CA LYS A 203 7.49 8.88 17.68
C LYS A 203 6.18 9.24 17.00
N LEU A 204 6.14 9.12 15.67
CA LEU A 204 4.91 9.19 14.91
C LEU A 204 4.17 7.85 15.03
N GLY A 205 2.92 7.87 15.42
CA GLY A 205 2.13 6.66 15.62
C GLY A 205 0.64 6.96 15.68
N VAL A 206 -0.17 5.97 16.02
CA VAL A 206 -1.63 6.07 16.10
C VAL A 206 -2.11 5.42 17.39
N LYS A 207 -2.99 6.11 18.14
CA LYS A 207 -3.64 5.56 19.33
C LYS A 207 -4.57 4.42 18.96
N MET A 208 -4.55 3.32 19.74
CA MET A 208 -5.40 2.16 19.53
C MET A 208 -6.51 2.10 20.60
N HIS A 209 -7.70 1.78 20.15
CA HIS A 209 -8.89 1.72 21.00
C HIS A 209 -9.56 0.35 20.91
N ALA A 210 -10.16 -0.11 22.00
CA ALA A 210 -10.90 -1.35 22.04
C ALA A 210 -12.11 -1.28 21.09
N SER A 211 -12.26 -2.23 20.18
CA SER A 211 -13.43 -2.31 19.28
C SER A 211 -14.64 -3.00 19.93
N ILE A 212 -14.40 -3.76 20.99
CA ILE A 212 -15.45 -4.42 21.82
C ILE A 212 -15.16 -4.17 23.29
N SER A 213 -16.20 -4.29 24.14
CA SER A 213 -16.03 -4.39 25.58
C SER A 213 -15.70 -5.83 25.96
N GLY A 214 -14.78 -6.04 26.90
CA GLY A 214 -14.35 -7.37 27.32
C GLY A 214 -13.18 -7.35 28.27
N VAL A 215 -12.45 -8.46 28.31
CA VAL A 215 -11.24 -8.63 29.10
C VAL A 215 -10.06 -8.80 28.15
N VAL A 216 -8.94 -8.18 28.47
CA VAL A 216 -7.66 -8.38 27.77
C VAL A 216 -7.15 -9.77 28.11
N THR A 217 -7.08 -10.65 27.11
CA THR A 217 -6.67 -12.05 27.30
C THR A 217 -5.23 -12.30 26.95
N ASP A 218 -4.67 -11.50 26.03
CA ASP A 218 -3.28 -11.64 25.60
C ASP A 218 -2.72 -10.30 25.11
N ILE A 219 -1.42 -10.10 25.31
CA ILE A 219 -0.66 -8.95 24.80
C ILE A 219 0.66 -9.47 24.24
N THR A 220 0.85 -9.32 22.94
CA THR A 220 2.09 -9.70 22.25
C THR A 220 2.81 -8.45 21.72
N ALA A 221 3.94 -8.65 21.06
CA ALA A 221 4.64 -7.55 20.36
C ALA A 221 3.82 -6.98 19.19
N ASP A 222 2.86 -7.74 18.65
CA ASP A 222 2.13 -7.39 17.42
C ASP A 222 0.67 -6.99 17.68
N TYR A 223 0.01 -7.49 18.74
CA TYR A 223 -1.40 -7.24 18.99
C TYR A 223 -1.79 -7.32 20.46
N ILE A 224 -2.97 -6.78 20.78
CA ILE A 224 -3.72 -6.96 22.01
C ILE A 224 -4.97 -7.78 21.69
N GLU A 225 -5.17 -8.92 22.38
CA GLU A 225 -6.39 -9.72 22.26
C GLU A 225 -7.40 -9.33 23.34
N ILE A 226 -8.64 -9.08 22.92
CA ILE A 226 -9.75 -8.76 23.83
C ILE A 226 -10.89 -9.75 23.56
N ARG A 227 -11.37 -10.40 24.62
CA ARG A 227 -12.53 -11.30 24.57
C ARG A 227 -13.69 -10.75 25.36
N LYS A 228 -14.90 -10.89 24.84
CA LYS A 228 -16.11 -10.61 25.63
C LYS A 228 -16.10 -11.49 26.87
N ALA A 229 -16.44 -10.90 28.02
CA ALA A 229 -16.72 -11.71 29.20
C ALA A 229 -17.86 -12.68 28.86
N ALA A 230 -17.68 -13.96 29.21
CA ALA A 230 -18.78 -14.91 29.17
C ALA A 230 -19.91 -14.36 30.07
N LYS A 231 -21.12 -14.38 29.51
CA LYS A 231 -22.32 -14.03 30.31
C LYS A 231 -22.53 -15.05 31.38
#